data_11e6fde0ad1b3b02a544e93015d5274b
#
_entry.id   11e6fde0ad1b3b02a544e93015d5274b
#
_cell.length_a   1.000
_cell.length_b   1.000
_cell.length_c   1.000
_cell.angle_alpha   90.00
_cell.angle_beta   90.00
_cell.angle_gamma   90.00
#
_symmetry.space_group_name_H-M   'P 1'
#
loop_
_entity.id
_entity.type
_entity.pdbx_description
1 polymer ?
#
loop_
_entity_poly.entity_id
_entity_poly.type
_entity_poly.pdbx_seq_one_letter_code
_entity_poly.pdbx_strand_id
1 'polypeptide(L)'
;RFEHSFTQPIKIPDYIGSVKYLELINEMYAEQGRAPFASEATLLNYKNQTDPELYPDVNWWDIISKDHADNTKANVSVNGGTDILRYALVAGYYNENGIIERDKNQEWDSSLKVSRYTVRSNVDVNVTPTTLFRANVGVFLQTRNAPPGDTETNQGIFYQAMRVPPYVHPAIYADGRIPRVMHKENPWAWATQRGYEKLNHNKIESLVSLEQDLKFITPGLKFKGTFSFDKFSATSVTRSKNPYYYNPATARDAE
;
A
#
# COMPACT_ATOMS: atom_id res chain seq x y z
N ARG A 1 16.36 -18.44 6.57
CA ARG A 1 16.23 -17.21 7.36
C ARG A 1 14.77 -16.76 7.33
N PHE A 2 14.26 -16.43 8.51
CA PHE A 2 12.92 -15.84 8.68
C PHE A 2 13.07 -14.54 9.45
N GLU A 3 12.35 -13.49 9.03
CA GLU A 3 12.32 -12.19 9.67
C GLU A 3 10.87 -11.72 9.70
N HIS A 4 10.46 -11.19 10.85
CA HIS A 4 9.20 -10.47 11.02
C HIS A 4 9.52 -9.16 11.70
N SER A 5 9.00 -8.06 11.16
CA SER A 5 9.27 -6.72 11.68
C SER A 5 8.03 -5.84 11.60
N PHE A 6 8.01 -4.82 12.44
CA PHE A 6 6.99 -3.79 12.47
C PHE A 6 7.58 -2.49 11.95
N THR A 7 6.79 -1.78 11.17
CA THR A 7 7.10 -0.43 10.70
C THR A 7 6.04 0.53 11.23
N GLN A 8 6.46 1.74 11.56
CA GLN A 8 5.57 2.80 12.01
C GLN A 8 5.89 4.09 11.24
N PRO A 9 4.94 5.01 11.08
CA PRO A 9 5.21 6.30 10.49
C PRO A 9 6.31 7.05 11.27
N ILE A 10 7.27 7.61 10.56
CA ILE A 10 8.35 8.41 11.18
C ILE A 10 7.79 9.71 11.76
N LYS A 11 6.77 10.26 11.09
CA LYS A 11 6.11 11.50 11.50
C LYS A 11 4.62 11.41 11.18
N ILE A 12 3.81 11.67 12.19
CA ILE A 12 2.37 11.86 12.07
C ILE A 12 2.13 13.36 12.22
N PRO A 13 1.29 14.00 11.37
CA PRO A 13 0.89 15.38 11.58
C PRO A 13 0.16 15.58 12.91
N ASP A 14 0.48 16.65 13.61
CA ASP A 14 -0.28 17.05 14.79
C ASP A 14 -1.60 17.67 14.33
N TYR A 15 -2.70 17.01 14.63
CA TYR A 15 -4.03 17.52 14.35
C TYR A 15 -4.58 18.24 15.57
N ILE A 16 -5.12 19.44 15.33
CA ILE A 16 -5.89 20.15 16.34
C ILE A 16 -7.34 19.68 16.27
N GLY A 17 -7.96 19.46 17.44
CA GLY A 17 -9.37 19.08 17.54
C GLY A 17 -10.32 20.20 17.13
N SER A 18 -11.60 19.84 17.01
CA SER A 18 -12.68 20.71 16.50
C SER A 18 -12.85 22.00 17.30
N VAL A 19 -12.78 21.94 18.62
CA VAL A 19 -12.90 23.12 19.48
C VAL A 19 -11.80 24.14 19.16
N LYS A 20 -10.53 23.69 19.18
CA LYS A 20 -9.40 24.59 18.91
C LYS A 20 -9.43 25.12 17.48
N TYR A 21 -9.83 24.30 16.53
CA TYR A 21 -9.98 24.72 15.14
C TYR A 21 -11.03 25.83 14.98
N LEU A 22 -12.20 25.67 15.63
CA LEU A 22 -13.29 26.66 15.61
C LEU A 22 -12.94 27.94 16.36
N GLU A 23 -12.20 27.84 17.48
CA GLU A 23 -11.65 29.01 18.19
C GLU A 23 -10.74 29.83 17.28
N LEU A 24 -9.82 29.18 16.56
CA LEU A 24 -8.93 29.87 15.60
C LEU A 24 -9.70 30.55 14.46
N ILE A 25 -10.77 29.91 13.97
CA ILE A 25 -11.66 30.56 12.97
C ILE A 25 -12.33 31.79 13.58
N ASN A 26 -12.82 31.70 14.82
CA ASN A 26 -13.44 32.82 15.50
C ASN A 26 -12.46 33.99 15.70
N GLU A 27 -11.20 33.71 16.08
CA GLU A 27 -10.14 34.72 16.16
C GLU A 27 -9.92 35.43 14.80
N MET A 28 -9.83 34.66 13.71
CA MET A 28 -9.71 35.23 12.37
C MET A 28 -10.92 36.11 11.97
N TYR A 29 -12.14 35.71 12.34
CA TYR A 29 -13.35 36.48 12.09
C TYR A 29 -13.38 37.77 12.90
N ALA A 30 -12.97 37.72 14.15
CA ALA A 30 -12.87 38.88 15.02
C ALA A 30 -11.86 39.93 14.47
N GLU A 31 -10.70 39.49 13.99
CA GLU A 31 -9.71 40.37 13.33
C GLU A 31 -10.28 41.07 12.09
N GLN A 32 -11.24 40.44 11.41
CA GLN A 32 -11.95 41.02 10.25
C GLN A 32 -13.18 41.84 10.63
N GLY A 33 -13.45 42.03 11.94
CA GLY A 33 -14.64 42.72 12.43
C GLY A 33 -15.96 41.97 12.15
N ARG A 34 -15.89 40.65 11.96
CA ARG A 34 -17.05 39.80 11.68
C ARG A 34 -17.57 39.14 12.94
N ALA A 35 -18.86 38.77 12.94
CA ALA A 35 -19.42 37.94 14.00
C ALA A 35 -18.74 36.57 14.07
N PRO A 36 -18.66 35.94 15.25
CA PRO A 36 -18.05 34.61 15.39
C PRO A 36 -18.67 33.59 14.43
N PHE A 37 -17.84 32.76 13.84
CA PHE A 37 -18.27 31.65 12.98
C PHE A 37 -19.03 30.59 13.79
N ALA A 38 -18.50 30.23 14.96
CA ALA A 38 -19.13 29.33 15.92
C ALA A 38 -19.51 30.09 17.21
N SER A 39 -20.78 30.00 17.62
CA SER A 39 -21.24 30.60 18.88
C SER A 39 -20.63 29.88 20.08
N GLU A 40 -20.67 30.51 21.27
CA GLU A 40 -20.24 29.86 22.51
C GLU A 40 -21.03 28.58 22.80
N ALA A 41 -22.34 28.58 22.54
CA ALA A 41 -23.18 27.39 22.68
C ALA A 41 -22.73 26.26 21.73
N THR A 42 -22.36 26.60 20.48
CA THR A 42 -21.83 25.65 19.51
C THR A 42 -20.50 25.08 20.00
N LEU A 43 -19.57 25.93 20.44
CA LEU A 43 -18.30 25.47 21.02
C LEU A 43 -18.48 24.55 22.22
N LEU A 44 -19.46 24.86 23.08
CA LEU A 44 -19.78 24.01 24.24
C LEU A 44 -20.30 22.63 23.82
N ASN A 45 -21.12 22.56 22.75
CA ASN A 45 -21.59 21.29 22.20
C ASN A 45 -20.43 20.43 21.66
N TYR A 46 -19.50 21.02 20.93
CA TYR A 46 -18.27 20.33 20.49
C TYR A 46 -17.41 19.87 21.67
N LYS A 47 -17.22 20.73 22.67
CA LYS A 47 -16.43 20.42 23.87
C LYS A 47 -17.02 19.27 24.69
N ASN A 48 -18.34 19.25 24.83
CA ASN A 48 -19.08 18.25 25.61
C ASN A 48 -19.44 17.01 24.80
N GLN A 49 -19.19 17.02 23.47
CA GLN A 49 -19.57 15.94 22.54
C GLN A 49 -21.04 15.54 22.70
N THR A 50 -21.94 16.55 22.81
CA THR A 50 -23.37 16.34 23.10
C THR A 50 -24.06 15.47 22.05
N ASP A 51 -23.60 15.55 20.79
CA ASP A 51 -23.99 14.71 19.67
C ASP A 51 -22.80 14.56 18.74
N PRO A 52 -22.07 13.42 18.76
CA PRO A 52 -20.87 13.22 17.94
C PRO A 52 -21.11 13.25 16.43
N GLU A 53 -22.35 13.08 15.98
CA GLU A 53 -22.68 13.15 14.55
C GLU A 53 -22.96 14.59 14.09
N LEU A 54 -23.47 15.45 14.96
CA LEU A 54 -23.69 16.87 14.69
C LEU A 54 -22.48 17.74 15.07
N TYR A 55 -21.77 17.34 16.12
CA TYR A 55 -20.59 18.04 16.65
C TYR A 55 -19.37 17.13 16.66
N PRO A 56 -18.93 16.64 15.47
CA PRO A 56 -17.84 15.69 15.38
C PRO A 56 -16.49 16.32 15.73
N ASP A 57 -15.60 15.48 16.27
CA ASP A 57 -14.19 15.80 16.48
C ASP A 57 -13.34 14.70 15.90
N VAL A 58 -12.99 14.85 14.63
CA VAL A 58 -12.43 13.78 13.79
C VAL A 58 -10.94 13.98 13.60
N ASN A 59 -10.14 13.08 14.15
CA ASN A 59 -8.76 12.91 13.72
C ASN A 59 -8.74 11.98 12.50
N TRP A 60 -8.66 12.55 11.32
CA TRP A 60 -8.69 11.79 10.08
C TRP A 60 -7.53 10.81 9.96
N TRP A 61 -6.36 11.16 10.51
CA TRP A 61 -5.21 10.26 10.47
C TRP A 61 -5.49 8.98 11.25
N ASP A 62 -5.99 9.07 12.46
CA ASP A 62 -6.28 7.90 13.32
C ASP A 62 -7.35 7.00 12.70
N ILE A 63 -8.27 7.59 11.91
CA ILE A 63 -9.36 6.83 11.27
C ILE A 63 -8.89 6.07 10.04
N ILE A 64 -7.99 6.65 9.26
CA ILE A 64 -7.56 6.06 7.97
C ILE A 64 -6.26 5.29 8.06
N SER A 65 -5.54 5.36 9.18
CA SER A 65 -4.25 4.69 9.32
C SER A 65 -4.11 3.94 10.63
N LYS A 66 -3.29 2.90 10.58
CA LYS A 66 -2.82 2.12 11.72
C LYS A 66 -1.58 2.75 12.30
N ASP A 67 -1.35 2.56 13.59
CA ASP A 67 -0.13 3.00 14.27
C ASP A 67 1.11 2.28 13.73
N HIS A 68 0.94 1.05 13.30
CA HIS A 68 2.02 0.23 12.75
C HIS A 68 1.52 -0.73 11.67
N ALA A 69 2.43 -1.13 10.82
CA ALA A 69 2.24 -2.20 9.86
C ALA A 69 3.32 -3.27 10.05
N ASP A 70 3.02 -4.48 9.67
CA ASP A 70 3.94 -5.60 9.74
C ASP A 70 4.50 -5.97 8.38
N ASN A 71 5.71 -6.48 8.38
CA ASN A 71 6.27 -7.13 7.23
C ASN A 71 6.92 -8.47 7.60
N THR A 72 6.90 -9.39 6.66
CA THR A 72 7.46 -10.73 6.83
C THR A 72 8.35 -11.05 5.65
N LYS A 73 9.55 -11.57 5.95
CA LYS A 73 10.51 -12.02 4.96
C LYS A 73 10.99 -13.41 5.31
N ALA A 74 10.93 -14.31 4.35
CA ALA A 74 11.44 -15.66 4.48
C ALA A 74 12.33 -15.99 3.28
N ASN A 75 13.52 -16.57 3.54
CA ASN A 75 14.42 -17.02 2.51
C ASN A 75 14.91 -18.42 2.84
N VAL A 76 14.93 -19.27 1.83
CA VAL A 76 15.49 -20.62 1.88
C VAL A 76 16.48 -20.75 0.75
N SER A 77 17.65 -21.29 1.05
CA SER A 77 18.66 -21.63 0.05
C SER A 77 19.12 -23.07 0.23
N VAL A 78 19.28 -23.75 -0.88
CA VAL A 78 19.82 -25.10 -0.95
C VAL A 78 20.87 -25.12 -2.04
N ASN A 79 22.05 -25.58 -1.74
CA ASN A 79 23.12 -25.77 -2.70
C ASN A 79 23.82 -27.08 -2.43
N GLY A 80 24.34 -27.66 -3.50
CA GLY A 80 25.07 -28.91 -3.41
C GLY A 80 25.65 -29.29 -4.75
N GLY A 81 26.27 -30.44 -4.78
CA GLY A 81 26.80 -30.94 -6.03
C GLY A 81 27.78 -32.09 -5.87
N THR A 82 28.19 -32.58 -7.01
CA THR A 82 29.22 -33.57 -7.24
C THR A 82 30.20 -33.00 -8.30
N ASP A 83 31.15 -33.78 -8.71
CA ASP A 83 32.04 -33.43 -9.82
C ASP A 83 31.30 -33.26 -11.17
N ILE A 84 30.10 -33.88 -11.27
CA ILE A 84 29.29 -33.84 -12.51
C ILE A 84 28.25 -32.73 -12.44
N LEU A 85 27.57 -32.56 -11.32
CA LEU A 85 26.44 -31.65 -11.15
C LEU A 85 26.69 -30.72 -9.97
N ARG A 86 26.52 -29.42 -10.18
CA ARG A 86 26.46 -28.41 -9.11
C ARG A 86 25.16 -27.63 -9.24
N TYR A 87 24.52 -27.35 -8.13
CA TYR A 87 23.29 -26.58 -8.12
C TYR A 87 23.21 -25.63 -6.93
N ALA A 88 22.53 -24.53 -7.15
CA ALA A 88 22.11 -23.61 -6.09
C ALA A 88 20.69 -23.15 -6.37
N LEU A 89 19.81 -23.33 -5.40
CA LEU A 89 18.43 -22.89 -5.42
C LEU A 89 18.20 -21.92 -4.27
N VAL A 90 17.61 -20.76 -4.58
CA VAL A 90 17.18 -19.77 -3.59
C VAL A 90 15.72 -19.46 -3.82
N ALA A 91 14.91 -19.58 -2.78
CA ALA A 91 13.52 -19.16 -2.77
C ALA A 91 13.31 -18.09 -1.70
N GLY A 92 12.63 -17.01 -2.06
CA GLY A 92 12.34 -15.89 -1.18
C GLY A 92 10.85 -15.55 -1.21
N TYR A 93 10.33 -15.24 -0.03
CA TYR A 93 9.00 -14.67 0.18
C TYR A 93 9.14 -13.35 0.92
N TYR A 94 8.42 -12.34 0.48
CA TYR A 94 8.28 -11.05 1.14
C TYR A 94 6.83 -10.63 1.14
N ASN A 95 6.32 -10.24 2.29
CA ASN A 95 5.00 -9.64 2.45
C ASN A 95 5.12 -8.39 3.30
N GLU A 96 4.57 -7.28 2.82
CA GLU A 96 4.52 -6.00 3.51
C GLU A 96 3.07 -5.52 3.52
N ASN A 97 2.58 -5.22 4.71
CA ASN A 97 1.30 -4.57 4.90
C ASN A 97 1.53 -3.07 5.10
N GLY A 98 0.66 -2.25 4.52
CA GLY A 98 0.68 -0.81 4.72
C GLY A 98 -0.15 -0.37 5.92
N ILE A 99 0.00 0.89 6.27
CA ILE A 99 -0.69 1.51 7.41
C ILE A 99 -2.13 1.93 7.10
N ILE A 100 -2.58 1.90 5.84
CA ILE A 100 -3.95 2.29 5.49
C ILE A 100 -4.95 1.29 6.06
N GLU A 101 -5.94 1.81 6.79
CA GLU A 101 -7.03 1.00 7.34
C GLU A 101 -7.95 0.44 6.25
N ARG A 102 -8.65 -0.63 6.56
CA ARG A 102 -9.69 -1.20 5.72
C ARG A 102 -11.00 -1.29 6.48
N ASP A 103 -12.11 -1.17 5.79
CA ASP A 103 -13.41 -1.55 6.34
C ASP A 103 -13.59 -3.07 6.27
N LYS A 104 -13.71 -3.71 7.43
CA LYS A 104 -13.90 -5.16 7.56
C LYS A 104 -15.29 -5.63 7.07
N ASN A 105 -16.24 -4.70 6.95
CA ASN A 105 -17.59 -4.98 6.47
C ASN A 105 -17.68 -5.02 4.92
N GLN A 106 -16.62 -4.61 4.23
CA GLN A 106 -16.57 -4.71 2.77
C GLN A 106 -16.13 -6.11 2.34
N GLU A 107 -16.72 -6.60 1.25
CA GLU A 107 -16.38 -7.89 0.64
C GLU A 107 -14.98 -7.90 0.01
N TRP A 108 -14.40 -6.73 -0.22
CA TRP A 108 -13.05 -6.57 -0.80
C TRP A 108 -12.05 -6.02 0.22
N ASP A 109 -10.80 -6.27 -0.05
CA ASP A 109 -9.68 -5.71 0.70
C ASP A 109 -9.09 -4.51 -0.07
N SER A 110 -9.25 -3.31 0.48
CA SER A 110 -8.67 -2.07 -0.05
C SER A 110 -7.31 -1.74 0.59
N SER A 111 -6.84 -2.52 1.57
CA SER A 111 -5.59 -2.21 2.28
C SER A 111 -4.37 -2.22 1.36
N LEU A 112 -3.41 -1.36 1.66
CA LEU A 112 -2.12 -1.40 0.99
C LEU A 112 -1.36 -2.66 1.41
N LYS A 113 -1.01 -3.49 0.43
CA LYS A 113 -0.27 -4.74 0.65
C LYS A 113 0.63 -5.05 -0.54
N VAL A 114 1.86 -5.44 -0.27
CA VAL A 114 2.80 -5.95 -1.27
C VAL A 114 3.20 -7.38 -0.91
N SER A 115 3.02 -8.30 -1.85
CA SER A 115 3.50 -9.68 -1.74
C SER A 115 4.46 -9.97 -2.88
N ARG A 116 5.62 -10.56 -2.57
CA ARG A 116 6.67 -10.86 -3.54
C ARG A 116 7.20 -12.28 -3.32
N TYR A 117 7.32 -13.00 -4.43
CA TYR A 117 7.96 -14.30 -4.48
C TYR A 117 9.14 -14.22 -5.45
N THR A 118 10.27 -14.75 -5.04
CA THR A 118 11.47 -14.85 -5.86
C THR A 118 11.99 -16.29 -5.83
N VAL A 119 12.36 -16.79 -6.99
CA VAL A 119 13.05 -18.07 -7.11
C VAL A 119 14.25 -17.88 -8.03
N ARG A 120 15.40 -18.36 -7.62
CA ARG A 120 16.60 -18.41 -8.46
C ARG A 120 17.17 -19.81 -8.42
N SER A 121 17.45 -20.35 -9.58
CA SER A 121 18.08 -21.64 -9.77
C SER A 121 19.30 -21.50 -10.68
N ASN A 122 20.43 -21.98 -10.22
CA ASN A 122 21.65 -22.11 -11.01
C ASN A 122 22.03 -23.59 -11.02
N VAL A 123 22.24 -24.11 -12.21
CA VAL A 123 22.64 -25.51 -12.42
C VAL A 123 23.80 -25.56 -13.41
N ASP A 124 24.88 -26.19 -12.96
CA ASP A 124 26.06 -26.47 -13.78
C ASP A 124 26.22 -27.99 -13.93
N VAL A 125 26.30 -28.47 -15.14
CA VAL A 125 26.47 -29.90 -15.44
C VAL A 125 27.70 -30.12 -16.33
N ASN A 126 28.67 -30.86 -15.85
CA ASN A 126 29.74 -31.38 -16.64
C ASN A 126 29.21 -32.57 -17.46
N VAL A 127 28.67 -32.31 -18.66
CA VAL A 127 28.06 -33.31 -19.54
C VAL A 127 29.12 -34.32 -19.99
N THR A 128 30.33 -33.81 -20.23
CA THR A 128 31.55 -34.60 -20.48
C THR A 128 32.74 -33.92 -19.78
N PRO A 129 33.91 -34.56 -19.67
CA PRO A 129 35.11 -33.90 -19.13
C PRO A 129 35.53 -32.60 -19.84
N THR A 130 35.01 -32.36 -21.05
CA THR A 130 35.34 -31.20 -21.89
C THR A 130 34.11 -30.32 -22.16
N THR A 131 32.91 -30.71 -21.73
CA THR A 131 31.65 -30.03 -22.03
C THR A 131 30.95 -29.62 -20.74
N LEU A 132 30.77 -28.33 -20.55
CA LEU A 132 30.03 -27.76 -19.41
C LEU A 132 28.76 -27.09 -19.91
N PHE A 133 27.63 -27.55 -19.39
CA PHE A 133 26.33 -26.93 -19.57
C PHE A 133 25.94 -26.14 -18.30
N ARG A 134 25.45 -24.91 -18.47
CA ARG A 134 24.93 -24.08 -17.40
C ARG A 134 23.51 -23.61 -17.72
N ALA A 135 22.64 -23.70 -16.73
CA ALA A 135 21.31 -23.15 -16.81
C ALA A 135 21.01 -22.28 -15.56
N ASN A 136 20.67 -21.02 -15.79
CA ASN A 136 20.28 -20.09 -14.75
C ASN A 136 18.84 -19.64 -15.02
N VAL A 137 17.98 -19.74 -14.02
CA VAL A 137 16.58 -19.30 -14.11
C VAL A 137 16.26 -18.44 -12.89
N GLY A 138 15.72 -17.27 -13.15
CA GLY A 138 15.20 -16.34 -12.16
C GLY A 138 13.72 -16.08 -12.39
N VAL A 139 12.93 -16.15 -11.33
CA VAL A 139 11.50 -15.82 -11.34
C VAL A 139 11.23 -14.79 -10.25
N PHE A 140 10.53 -13.72 -10.63
CA PHE A 140 10.07 -12.66 -9.74
C PHE A 140 8.58 -12.45 -9.98
N LEU A 141 7.78 -12.64 -8.94
CA LEU A 141 6.34 -12.40 -8.96
C LEU A 141 6.01 -11.42 -7.85
N GLN A 142 5.38 -10.30 -8.18
CA GLN A 142 4.95 -9.31 -7.21
C GLN A 142 3.52 -8.92 -7.47
N THR A 143 2.73 -8.89 -6.39
CA THR A 143 1.39 -8.31 -6.37
C THR A 143 1.38 -7.16 -5.38
N ARG A 144 0.91 -5.99 -5.82
CA ARG A 144 0.58 -4.85 -4.96
C ARG A 144 -0.93 -4.68 -4.99
N ASN A 145 -1.55 -4.61 -3.82
CA ASN A 145 -2.94 -4.23 -3.62
C ASN A 145 -2.99 -2.85 -2.97
N ALA A 146 -3.92 -1.99 -3.36
CA ALA A 146 -4.10 -0.66 -2.79
C ALA A 146 -5.52 -0.15 -3.03
N PRO A 147 -5.96 0.90 -2.32
CA PRO A 147 -7.16 1.65 -2.71
C PRO A 147 -7.01 2.25 -4.10
N PRO A 148 -8.08 2.37 -4.91
CA PRO A 148 -7.98 2.95 -6.25
C PRO A 148 -7.59 4.43 -6.17
N GLY A 149 -6.67 4.86 -7.03
CA GLY A 149 -6.17 6.24 -7.07
C GLY A 149 -5.32 6.60 -5.86
N ASP A 150 -4.68 5.59 -5.28
CA ASP A 150 -3.81 5.71 -4.13
C ASP A 150 -2.56 6.56 -4.45
N THR A 151 -2.21 7.44 -3.59
CA THR A 151 -0.88 7.80 -3.10
C THR A 151 0.05 8.66 -3.96
N GLU A 152 0.04 8.62 -5.27
CA GLU A 152 1.13 9.25 -6.05
C GLU A 152 0.84 10.68 -6.51
N THR A 153 -0.36 11.18 -6.25
CA THR A 153 -0.76 12.53 -6.64
C THR A 153 -1.16 13.38 -5.44
N ASN A 154 -1.10 14.69 -5.60
CA ASN A 154 -1.63 15.69 -4.64
C ASN A 154 -3.14 15.53 -4.33
N GLN A 155 -3.74 14.39 -4.63
CA GLN A 155 -5.15 14.07 -4.43
C GLN A 155 -5.34 12.75 -3.67
N GLY A 156 -4.28 12.14 -3.14
CA GLY A 156 -4.34 10.88 -2.40
C GLY A 156 -5.09 10.96 -1.07
N ILE A 157 -5.26 9.82 -0.43
CA ILE A 157 -6.00 9.66 0.84
C ILE A 157 -5.50 10.61 1.92
N PHE A 158 -4.20 10.68 2.13
CA PHE A 158 -3.58 11.55 3.14
C PHE A 158 -3.75 13.04 2.82
N TYR A 159 -3.73 13.42 1.54
CA TYR A 159 -4.03 14.78 1.13
C TYR A 159 -5.48 15.17 1.46
N GLN A 160 -6.44 14.27 1.25
CA GLN A 160 -7.82 14.51 1.63
C GLN A 160 -7.97 14.61 3.16
N ALA A 161 -7.27 13.77 3.91
CA ALA A 161 -7.25 13.82 5.37
C ALA A 161 -6.79 15.19 5.91
N MET A 162 -5.81 15.82 5.24
CA MET A 162 -5.34 17.16 5.61
C MET A 162 -6.29 18.30 5.22
N ARG A 163 -7.21 18.07 4.27
CA ARG A 163 -8.09 19.12 3.76
C ARG A 163 -9.45 19.19 4.44
N VAL A 164 -9.89 18.11 5.07
CA VAL A 164 -11.19 18.07 5.75
C VAL A 164 -11.00 18.47 7.19
N PRO A 165 -11.54 19.62 7.63
CA PRO A 165 -11.45 20.03 9.03
C PRO A 165 -12.13 19.04 9.97
N PRO A 166 -11.68 18.92 11.23
CA PRO A 166 -12.17 17.93 12.18
C PRO A 166 -13.65 18.06 12.53
N TYR A 167 -14.18 19.27 12.44
CA TYR A 167 -15.54 19.62 12.87
C TYR A 167 -16.63 19.41 11.83
N VAL A 168 -16.28 19.06 10.58
CA VAL A 168 -17.21 19.19 9.45
C VAL A 168 -18.22 18.05 9.39
N HIS A 169 -17.79 16.82 9.61
CA HIS A 169 -18.65 15.63 9.61
C HIS A 169 -17.92 14.42 10.19
N PRO A 170 -18.64 13.41 10.71
CA PRO A 170 -18.02 12.14 11.10
C PRO A 170 -17.49 11.38 9.86
N ALA A 171 -16.71 10.32 10.08
CA ALA A 171 -16.24 9.45 9.01
C ALA A 171 -17.40 8.72 8.31
N ILE A 172 -18.33 8.21 9.11
CA ILE A 172 -19.56 7.53 8.71
C ILE A 172 -20.59 7.75 9.80
N TYR A 173 -21.86 7.86 9.45
CA TYR A 173 -22.96 7.90 10.39
C TYR A 173 -23.29 6.51 10.94
N ALA A 174 -23.96 6.44 12.08
CA ALA A 174 -24.37 5.17 12.71
C ALA A 174 -25.26 4.31 11.79
N ASP A 175 -26.01 4.91 10.89
CA ASP A 175 -26.87 4.25 9.92
C ASP A 175 -26.11 3.81 8.63
N GLY A 176 -24.79 4.04 8.56
CA GLY A 176 -23.94 3.67 7.44
C GLY A 176 -23.91 4.70 6.31
N ARG A 177 -24.60 5.83 6.41
CA ARG A 177 -24.50 6.92 5.43
C ARG A 177 -23.14 7.61 5.53
N ILE A 178 -22.56 7.95 4.37
CA ILE A 178 -21.25 8.57 4.26
C ILE A 178 -21.41 10.06 3.97
N PRO A 179 -21.06 10.93 4.92
CA PRO A 179 -21.14 12.37 4.70
C PRO A 179 -20.00 12.88 3.82
N ARG A 180 -20.29 13.93 3.01
CA ARG A 180 -19.30 14.64 2.21
C ARG A 180 -19.71 16.09 2.03
N VAL A 181 -18.78 17.02 2.23
CA VAL A 181 -18.98 18.42 1.84
C VAL A 181 -18.56 18.65 0.40
N MET A 182 -19.14 19.66 -0.24
CA MET A 182 -18.80 20.03 -1.61
C MET A 182 -17.30 20.32 -1.75
N HIS A 183 -16.70 19.81 -2.82
CA HIS A 183 -15.27 19.96 -3.16
C HIS A 183 -14.27 19.37 -2.17
N LYS A 184 -14.71 18.53 -1.22
CA LYS A 184 -13.83 17.78 -0.32
C LYS A 184 -14.28 16.33 -0.25
N GLU A 185 -13.36 15.42 -0.39
CA GLU A 185 -13.67 13.99 -0.30
C GLU A 185 -13.66 13.54 1.16
N ASN A 186 -14.49 12.57 1.48
CA ASN A 186 -14.44 11.91 2.77
C ASN A 186 -13.22 10.96 2.81
N PRO A 187 -12.21 11.22 3.66
CA PRO A 187 -10.96 10.45 3.64
C PRO A 187 -11.16 8.96 3.95
N TRP A 188 -12.05 8.63 4.89
CA TRP A 188 -12.37 7.25 5.24
C TRP A 188 -13.02 6.51 4.06
N ALA A 189 -13.98 7.15 3.40
CA ALA A 189 -14.61 6.57 2.22
C ALA A 189 -13.61 6.37 1.07
N TRP A 190 -12.68 7.31 0.93
CA TRP A 190 -11.63 7.18 -0.08
C TRP A 190 -10.71 5.99 0.21
N ALA A 191 -10.34 5.78 1.45
CA ALA A 191 -9.50 4.65 1.86
C ALA A 191 -10.20 3.29 1.74
N THR A 192 -11.52 3.23 2.02
CA THR A 192 -12.19 1.95 2.32
C THR A 192 -13.37 1.60 1.41
N GLN A 193 -14.04 2.59 0.78
CA GLN A 193 -15.34 2.39 0.13
C GLN A 193 -15.28 2.41 -1.40
N ARG A 194 -14.14 2.71 -1.99
CA ARG A 194 -14.01 2.91 -3.44
C ARG A 194 -13.54 1.68 -4.21
N GLY A 195 -13.34 0.55 -3.53
CA GLY A 195 -12.86 -0.68 -4.13
C GLY A 195 -11.36 -0.91 -3.93
N TYR A 196 -10.69 -1.49 -4.94
CA TYR A 196 -9.26 -1.80 -4.87
C TYR A 196 -8.59 -1.79 -6.25
N GLU A 197 -7.28 -1.65 -6.25
CA GLU A 197 -6.43 -1.83 -7.42
C GLU A 197 -5.36 -2.89 -7.12
N LYS A 198 -5.22 -3.88 -8.03
CA LYS A 198 -4.15 -4.89 -7.98
C LYS A 198 -3.20 -4.70 -9.15
N LEU A 199 -1.93 -4.49 -8.84
CA LEU A 199 -0.82 -4.44 -9.80
C LEU A 199 0.00 -5.72 -9.66
N ASN A 200 0.14 -6.45 -10.77
CA ASN A 200 0.98 -7.64 -10.81
C ASN A 200 2.18 -7.37 -11.73
N HIS A 201 3.38 -7.57 -11.19
CA HIS A 201 4.63 -7.52 -11.94
C HIS A 201 5.28 -8.89 -11.91
N ASN A 202 5.48 -9.47 -13.09
CA ASN A 202 6.08 -10.77 -13.24
C ASN A 202 7.32 -10.65 -14.13
N LYS A 203 8.43 -11.21 -13.70
CA LYS A 203 9.67 -11.27 -14.46
C LYS A 203 10.21 -12.69 -14.45
N ILE A 204 10.57 -13.19 -15.62
CA ILE A 204 11.29 -14.44 -15.79
C ILE A 204 12.58 -14.09 -16.53
N GLU A 205 13.70 -14.52 -16.00
CA GLU A 205 15.03 -14.37 -16.59
C GLU A 205 15.61 -15.77 -16.75
N SER A 206 16.11 -16.08 -17.93
CA SER A 206 16.76 -17.36 -18.19
C SER A 206 18.01 -17.19 -19.02
N LEU A 207 19.01 -17.94 -18.66
CA LEU A 207 20.27 -18.00 -19.38
C LEU A 207 20.72 -19.45 -19.45
N VAL A 208 21.00 -19.90 -20.66
CA VAL A 208 21.58 -21.23 -20.91
C VAL A 208 22.89 -21.03 -21.62
N SER A 209 23.94 -21.69 -21.18
CA SER A 209 25.22 -21.67 -21.89
C SER A 209 25.83 -23.06 -22.00
N LEU A 210 26.51 -23.29 -23.09
CA LEU A 210 27.33 -24.46 -23.38
C LEU A 210 28.77 -24.01 -23.60
N GLU A 211 29.67 -24.58 -22.83
CA GLU A 211 31.10 -24.36 -22.98
C GLU A 211 31.78 -25.69 -23.37
N GLN A 212 32.52 -25.67 -24.46
CA GLN A 212 33.25 -26.83 -24.98
C GLN A 212 34.74 -26.53 -25.02
N ASP A 213 35.54 -27.34 -24.32
CA ASP A 213 37.00 -27.33 -24.45
C ASP A 213 37.38 -28.08 -25.73
N LEU A 214 38.06 -27.38 -26.63
CA LEU A 214 38.48 -27.85 -27.94
C LEU A 214 40.01 -28.11 -27.99
N LYS A 215 40.61 -28.45 -26.86
CA LYS A 215 42.04 -28.71 -26.73
C LYS A 215 42.53 -29.84 -27.65
N PHE A 216 41.61 -30.68 -28.15
CA PHE A 216 41.92 -31.72 -29.13
C PHE A 216 42.21 -31.14 -30.54
N ILE A 217 41.81 -29.87 -30.81
CA ILE A 217 42.17 -29.14 -32.03
C ILE A 217 43.40 -28.29 -31.77
N THR A 218 43.37 -27.47 -30.71
CA THR A 218 44.47 -26.57 -30.35
C THR A 218 44.47 -26.36 -28.82
N PRO A 219 45.65 -26.48 -28.15
CA PRO A 219 45.74 -26.19 -26.71
C PRO A 219 45.21 -24.80 -26.38
N GLY A 220 44.31 -24.73 -25.39
CA GLY A 220 43.69 -23.47 -24.92
C GLY A 220 42.47 -22.99 -25.72
N LEU A 221 42.13 -23.66 -26.83
CA LEU A 221 40.93 -23.30 -27.60
C LEU A 221 39.66 -23.75 -26.85
N LYS A 222 38.71 -22.80 -26.68
CA LYS A 222 37.39 -23.06 -26.10
C LYS A 222 36.31 -22.42 -26.96
N PHE A 223 35.17 -23.08 -27.04
CA PHE A 223 33.94 -22.53 -27.61
C PHE A 223 32.94 -22.29 -26.46
N LYS A 224 32.27 -21.15 -26.50
CA LYS A 224 31.15 -20.83 -25.57
C LYS A 224 30.00 -20.26 -26.36
N GLY A 225 28.87 -20.96 -26.32
CA GLY A 225 27.58 -20.48 -26.79
C GLY A 225 26.69 -20.09 -25.59
N THR A 226 25.98 -18.98 -25.69
CA THR A 226 25.05 -18.52 -24.64
C THR A 226 23.75 -18.06 -25.29
N PHE A 227 22.64 -18.49 -24.72
CA PHE A 227 21.30 -18.05 -25.08
C PHE A 227 20.63 -17.49 -23.82
N SER A 228 19.98 -16.32 -23.93
CA SER A 228 19.17 -15.75 -22.86
C SER A 228 17.77 -15.41 -23.34
N PHE A 229 16.81 -15.60 -22.48
CA PHE A 229 15.43 -15.22 -22.71
C PHE A 229 14.85 -14.59 -21.43
N ASP A 230 14.38 -13.36 -21.55
CA ASP A 230 13.79 -12.61 -20.48
C ASP A 230 12.36 -12.21 -20.86
N LYS A 231 11.45 -12.34 -19.92
CA LYS A 231 10.07 -11.90 -20.06
C LYS A 231 9.67 -11.03 -18.89
N PHE A 232 9.14 -9.85 -19.17
CA PHE A 232 8.49 -8.99 -18.21
C PHE A 232 7.00 -8.85 -18.56
N SER A 233 6.15 -8.89 -17.55
CA SER A 233 4.71 -8.70 -17.67
C SER A 233 4.23 -7.84 -16.51
N ALA A 234 3.47 -6.80 -16.83
CA ALA A 234 2.77 -5.97 -15.86
C ALA A 234 1.27 -5.98 -16.19
N THR A 235 0.43 -6.24 -15.20
CA THR A 235 -1.03 -6.19 -15.34
C THR A 235 -1.64 -5.42 -14.19
N SER A 236 -2.63 -4.59 -14.49
CA SER A 236 -3.45 -3.89 -13.49
C SER A 236 -4.89 -4.36 -13.57
N VAL A 237 -5.49 -4.59 -12.42
CA VAL A 237 -6.92 -4.86 -12.27
C VAL A 237 -7.49 -3.88 -11.27
N THR A 238 -8.28 -2.94 -11.74
CA THR A 238 -8.98 -1.98 -10.89
C THR A 238 -10.45 -2.35 -10.78
N ARG A 239 -10.93 -2.46 -9.56
CA ARG A 239 -12.35 -2.60 -9.22
C ARG A 239 -12.76 -1.37 -8.44
N SER A 240 -13.49 -0.46 -9.08
CA SER A 240 -13.92 0.80 -8.48
C SER A 240 -15.41 0.80 -8.20
N LYS A 241 -15.79 1.45 -7.10
CA LYS A 241 -17.16 1.74 -6.69
C LYS A 241 -17.25 3.23 -6.38
N ASN A 242 -18.33 3.86 -6.78
CA ASN A 242 -18.68 5.21 -6.35
C ASN A 242 -19.71 5.09 -5.22
N PRO A 243 -19.31 5.32 -3.95
CA PRO A 243 -20.25 5.29 -2.84
C PRO A 243 -21.25 6.45 -2.95
N TYR A 244 -22.45 6.24 -2.41
CA TYR A 244 -23.39 7.34 -2.25
C TYR A 244 -22.93 8.24 -1.11
N TYR A 245 -22.96 9.55 -1.37
CA TYR A 245 -22.59 10.57 -0.39
C TYR A 245 -23.81 11.40 -0.02
N TYR A 246 -23.83 11.84 1.23
CA TYR A 246 -24.88 12.65 1.81
C TYR A 246 -24.30 13.97 2.31
N ASN A 247 -25.09 15.03 2.28
CA ASN A 247 -24.69 16.27 2.94
C ASN A 247 -24.57 16.03 4.46
N PRO A 248 -23.61 16.68 5.14
CA PRO A 248 -23.54 16.60 6.59
C PRO A 248 -24.85 17.04 7.26
N ALA A 249 -25.25 16.31 8.29
CA ALA A 249 -26.39 16.68 9.09
C ALA A 249 -26.12 18.00 9.85
N THR A 250 -27.10 18.89 9.89
CA THR A 250 -27.03 20.18 10.59
C THR A 250 -27.98 20.26 11.78
N ALA A 251 -28.90 19.33 11.85
CA ALA A 251 -29.86 19.18 12.94
C ALA A 251 -30.33 17.73 13.03
N ARG A 252 -30.90 17.32 14.15
CA ARG A 252 -31.72 16.11 14.26
C ARG A 252 -33.12 16.44 13.79
N ASP A 253 -33.72 15.48 13.08
CA ASP A 253 -35.16 15.57 12.81
C ASP A 253 -35.92 15.57 14.12
N ALA A 254 -36.92 16.42 14.25
CA ALA A 254 -37.82 16.36 15.38
C ALA A 254 -38.65 15.06 15.25
N GLU A 255 -38.55 14.19 16.25
CA GLU A 255 -39.44 13.04 16.40
C GLU A 255 -40.89 13.47 16.61
#